data_7d91dcce0fb4f1d925f6fa409139f834
#
_entry.id   7d91dcce0fb4f1d925f6fa409139f834
#
_cell.length_a   1.000
_cell.length_b   1.000
_cell.length_c   1.000
_cell.angle_alpha   90.00
_cell.angle_beta   90.00
_cell.angle_gamma   90.00
#
_symmetry.space_group_name_H-M   'P 1'
#
loop_
_entity.id
_entity.type
_entity.pdbx_description
1 polymer ?
#
loop_
_entity_poly.entity_id
_entity_poly.type
_entity_poly.pdbx_seq_one_letter_code
_entity_poly.pdbx_strand_id
1 'polypeptide(L)'
;MGLTRTALRRPVTTLIVVLCLIVFGFTSITSNKLELMSEINMPMLIISAIYPGASPEDVEELVVKEIEDSVGTLSGVETISSTSSENYGMVILSYEYGTDINAAYDELKKKIDALDTVLPDDVDTPSIIELDINDLTSLTVAVNNESVGNLYNYVANSVVPQIEKLGCVANVNISGGQAEYVRIELIPEKLAQYRMNMSAVATAIATANFAMPLGDTVVGTRNLSVTSGVDFDTVELLKQIPITVGNGNIIYMEDIANIYLALEDQTSIGRYNGVDTISIGINKNQDSTDIEVSNEVMKVLNEMMEEDPNLNIEVINDNSLLIRNSLKTVMETMVTAVIVAMAIIFIFLGDIKASLIVGTSIPISILSTLIAVKVAGFSLNIITLGSMIVGIGMMVDNSIVVLESCFRSTGKNGGFVEARKAALEGTAKVFQSILGGTLTTCVVFLPLAVMKGLSGQLFQPLGFTIVFGLVASLISAMTLVPLCYAYYRPKERTTTPSSRFMNALQDGYRSLIKTLLRHKAMVMFTSVALLALSLFLATQIEMELMPMTDDGIIGISIDSQPGLTIEEINKIGMRAEEYIAQDEDVDSYL
;
A
#
# COMPACT_ATOMS: atom_id res chain seq x y z
N MET A 1 -30.15 -27.83 -11.12
CA MET A 1 -31.64 -27.97 -11.07
C MET A 1 -32.22 -27.86 -9.65
N GLY A 2 -31.60 -28.40 -8.62
CA GLY A 2 -32.07 -28.27 -7.23
C GLY A 2 -32.23 -26.82 -6.78
N LEU A 3 -31.22 -25.94 -7.05
CA LEU A 3 -31.20 -24.52 -6.65
C LEU A 3 -32.42 -23.74 -7.19
N THR A 4 -32.67 -23.78 -8.49
CA THR A 4 -33.79 -23.06 -9.12
C THR A 4 -35.16 -23.55 -8.58
N ARG A 5 -35.31 -24.87 -8.41
CA ARG A 5 -36.53 -25.46 -7.85
C ARG A 5 -36.74 -25.01 -6.40
N THR A 6 -35.70 -24.98 -5.59
CA THR A 6 -35.75 -24.52 -4.20
C THR A 6 -36.07 -23.03 -4.12
N ALA A 7 -35.43 -22.20 -4.95
CA ALA A 7 -35.69 -20.76 -5.02
C ALA A 7 -37.15 -20.45 -5.37
N LEU A 8 -37.71 -21.12 -6.38
CA LEU A 8 -39.10 -20.94 -6.78
C LEU A 8 -40.09 -21.54 -5.76
N ARG A 9 -39.74 -22.61 -5.04
CA ARG A 9 -40.60 -23.22 -4.01
C ARG A 9 -40.63 -22.43 -2.71
N ARG A 10 -39.50 -21.82 -2.34
CA ARG A 10 -39.32 -21.06 -1.07
C ARG A 10 -38.85 -19.64 -1.36
N PRO A 11 -39.71 -18.80 -1.94
CA PRO A 11 -39.30 -17.46 -2.37
C PRO A 11 -38.85 -16.56 -1.20
N VAL A 12 -39.52 -16.70 -0.04
CA VAL A 12 -39.15 -15.92 1.16
C VAL A 12 -37.75 -16.29 1.64
N THR A 13 -37.40 -17.56 1.67
CA THR A 13 -36.05 -18.01 2.05
C THR A 13 -35.01 -17.46 1.11
N THR A 14 -35.27 -17.47 -0.21
CA THR A 14 -34.35 -16.92 -1.20
C THR A 14 -34.16 -15.40 -1.00
N LEU A 15 -35.25 -14.68 -0.68
CA LEU A 15 -35.23 -13.23 -0.44
C LEU A 15 -34.45 -12.89 0.84
N ILE A 16 -34.59 -13.70 1.90
CA ILE A 16 -33.79 -13.55 3.14
C ILE A 16 -32.32 -13.79 2.85
N VAL A 17 -31.94 -14.80 2.07
CA VAL A 17 -30.55 -15.04 1.68
C VAL A 17 -29.98 -13.85 0.91
N VAL A 18 -30.77 -13.32 -0.05
CA VAL A 18 -30.38 -12.12 -0.80
C VAL A 18 -30.18 -10.91 0.13
N LEU A 19 -31.11 -10.74 1.10
CA LEU A 19 -30.97 -9.65 2.10
C LEU A 19 -29.71 -9.82 2.96
N CYS A 20 -29.43 -11.05 3.40
CA CYS A 20 -28.19 -11.35 4.12
C CYS A 20 -26.94 -11.03 3.27
N LEU A 21 -26.94 -11.41 1.98
CA LEU A 21 -25.85 -11.09 1.07
C LEU A 21 -25.67 -9.57 0.91
N ILE A 22 -26.75 -8.80 0.88
CA ILE A 22 -26.68 -7.33 0.82
C ILE A 22 -26.05 -6.78 2.11
N VAL A 23 -26.51 -7.23 3.28
CA VAL A 23 -25.98 -6.76 4.58
C VAL A 23 -24.51 -7.14 4.73
N PHE A 24 -24.17 -8.42 4.53
CA PHE A 24 -22.77 -8.88 4.63
C PHE A 24 -21.86 -8.29 3.54
N GLY A 25 -22.39 -8.07 2.33
CA GLY A 25 -21.64 -7.40 1.27
C GLY A 25 -21.33 -5.97 1.61
N PHE A 26 -22.28 -5.24 2.21
CA PHE A 26 -22.06 -3.87 2.64
C PHE A 26 -21.07 -3.77 3.81
N THR A 27 -21.20 -4.66 4.80
CA THR A 27 -20.21 -4.74 5.88
C THR A 27 -18.83 -5.16 5.37
N SER A 28 -18.76 -5.95 4.30
CA SER A 28 -17.48 -6.31 3.66
C SER A 28 -16.79 -5.10 3.03
N ILE A 29 -17.53 -4.16 2.45
CA ILE A 29 -16.95 -2.91 1.89
C ILE A 29 -16.33 -2.06 3.01
N THR A 30 -17.06 -1.89 4.12
CA THR A 30 -16.64 -0.99 5.21
C THR A 30 -15.55 -1.57 6.11
N SER A 31 -15.37 -2.88 6.12
CA SER A 31 -14.42 -3.56 7.02
C SER A 31 -13.30 -4.30 6.28
N ASN A 32 -13.15 -4.09 4.99
CA ASN A 32 -12.00 -4.56 4.23
C ASN A 32 -10.91 -3.49 4.22
N LYS A 33 -9.64 -3.92 4.26
CA LYS A 33 -8.51 -3.00 4.07
C LYS A 33 -8.61 -2.40 2.65
N LEU A 34 -8.52 -1.07 2.59
CA LEU A 34 -8.49 -0.33 1.33
C LEU A 34 -7.05 0.10 1.07
N GLU A 35 -6.46 -0.43 0.01
CA GLU A 35 -5.07 -0.24 -0.35
C GLU A 35 -4.95 0.17 -1.82
N LEU A 36 -3.83 0.74 -2.20
CA LEU A 36 -3.56 1.04 -3.61
C LEU A 36 -3.32 -0.26 -4.40
N MET A 37 -2.46 -1.12 -3.85
CA MET A 37 -2.10 -2.43 -4.41
C MET A 37 -2.17 -3.50 -3.32
N SER A 38 -2.15 -4.77 -3.71
CA SER A 38 -1.97 -5.87 -2.76
C SER A 38 -0.62 -5.73 -2.05
N GLU A 39 -0.54 -6.15 -0.80
CA GLU A 39 0.73 -6.26 -0.08
C GLU A 39 1.72 -7.06 -0.93
N ILE A 40 2.87 -6.48 -1.19
CA ILE A 40 3.95 -7.10 -1.94
C ILE A 40 5.02 -7.49 -0.92
N ASN A 41 5.12 -8.76 -0.62
CA ASN A 41 6.17 -9.29 0.22
C ASN A 41 7.35 -9.71 -0.67
N MET A 42 8.42 -8.95 -0.63
CA MET A 42 9.70 -9.32 -1.23
C MET A 42 10.53 -10.03 -0.17
N PRO A 43 10.86 -11.31 -0.36
CA PRO A 43 11.67 -12.04 0.60
C PRO A 43 13.14 -11.63 0.45
N MET A 44 13.49 -10.45 0.97
CA MET A 44 14.81 -9.85 0.87
C MET A 44 15.30 -9.39 2.25
N LEU A 45 16.55 -9.68 2.56
CA LEU A 45 17.26 -9.19 3.73
C LEU A 45 18.48 -8.40 3.30
N ILE A 46 18.70 -7.24 3.92
CA ILE A 46 19.83 -6.37 3.65
C ILE A 46 20.75 -6.39 4.86
N ILE A 47 22.03 -6.64 4.63
CA ILE A 47 23.07 -6.51 5.64
C ILE A 47 23.81 -5.20 5.37
N SER A 48 23.90 -4.36 6.37
CA SER A 48 24.60 -3.08 6.34
C SER A 48 25.76 -3.11 7.32
N ALA A 49 26.95 -2.81 6.85
CA ALA A 49 28.16 -2.73 7.66
C ALA A 49 28.85 -1.37 7.45
N ILE A 50 29.21 -0.72 8.55
CA ILE A 50 29.92 0.56 8.53
C ILE A 50 31.37 0.31 8.93
N TYR A 51 32.31 0.76 8.10
CA TYR A 51 33.73 0.70 8.35
C TYR A 51 34.35 2.10 8.23
N PRO A 52 34.42 2.88 9.31
CA PRO A 52 34.87 4.26 9.25
C PRO A 52 36.31 4.41 8.76
N GLY A 53 36.53 5.29 7.80
CA GLY A 53 37.85 5.58 7.23
C GLY A 53 38.37 4.58 6.19
N ALA A 54 37.59 3.57 5.84
CA ALA A 54 37.98 2.56 4.86
C ALA A 54 37.67 2.98 3.41
N SER A 55 38.56 2.65 2.48
CA SER A 55 38.32 2.79 1.05
C SER A 55 37.29 1.75 0.56
N PRO A 56 36.63 1.97 -0.61
CA PRO A 56 35.73 0.97 -1.17
C PRO A 56 36.37 -0.41 -1.36
N GLU A 57 37.66 -0.46 -1.72
CA GLU A 57 38.41 -1.69 -1.89
C GLU A 57 38.64 -2.41 -0.56
N ASP A 58 38.93 -1.66 0.53
CA ASP A 58 39.09 -2.24 1.87
C ASP A 58 37.75 -2.76 2.40
N VAL A 59 36.66 -2.02 2.17
CA VAL A 59 35.30 -2.45 2.52
C VAL A 59 34.93 -3.75 1.77
N GLU A 60 35.25 -3.85 0.47
CA GLU A 60 35.01 -5.05 -0.32
C GLU A 60 35.79 -6.25 0.22
N GLU A 61 37.13 -6.11 0.39
CA GLU A 61 38.00 -7.23 0.72
C GLU A 61 37.86 -7.70 2.17
N LEU A 62 37.70 -6.76 3.13
CA LEU A 62 37.74 -7.07 4.56
C LEU A 62 36.35 -7.26 5.19
N VAL A 63 35.30 -6.74 4.57
CA VAL A 63 33.96 -6.77 5.14
C VAL A 63 32.95 -7.50 4.24
N VAL A 64 32.74 -7.00 3.02
CA VAL A 64 31.69 -7.51 2.14
C VAL A 64 31.95 -8.96 1.74
N LYS A 65 33.17 -9.29 1.37
CA LYS A 65 33.54 -10.66 0.97
C LYS A 65 33.42 -11.66 2.11
N GLU A 66 33.78 -11.29 3.34
CA GLU A 66 33.61 -12.16 4.52
C GLU A 66 32.12 -12.39 4.82
N ILE A 67 31.28 -11.37 4.61
CA ILE A 67 29.82 -11.51 4.72
C ILE A 67 29.31 -12.43 3.63
N GLU A 68 29.69 -12.23 2.35
CA GLU A 68 29.26 -13.06 1.21
C GLU A 68 29.64 -14.54 1.41
N ASP A 69 30.87 -14.81 1.84
CA ASP A 69 31.34 -16.18 2.11
C ASP A 69 30.55 -16.86 3.24
N SER A 70 30.17 -16.09 4.28
CA SER A 70 29.37 -16.59 5.37
C SER A 70 27.93 -16.88 4.96
N VAL A 71 27.31 -15.99 4.18
CA VAL A 71 25.89 -16.11 3.79
C VAL A 71 25.66 -16.98 2.56
N GLY A 72 26.68 -17.21 1.73
CA GLY A 72 26.60 -18.06 0.53
C GLY A 72 26.24 -19.52 0.81
N THR A 73 26.25 -19.94 2.08
CA THR A 73 25.84 -21.28 2.52
C THR A 73 24.40 -21.37 3.03
N LEU A 74 23.67 -20.24 3.07
CA LEU A 74 22.28 -20.21 3.53
C LEU A 74 21.35 -20.89 2.54
N SER A 75 20.34 -21.59 3.07
CA SER A 75 19.34 -22.26 2.24
C SER A 75 18.26 -21.28 1.77
N GLY A 76 17.80 -21.46 0.53
CA GLY A 76 16.71 -20.64 -0.05
C GLY A 76 17.14 -19.30 -0.59
N VAL A 77 18.43 -18.94 -0.52
CA VAL A 77 18.97 -17.74 -1.17
C VAL A 77 19.01 -17.95 -2.69
N GLU A 78 18.36 -17.07 -3.44
CA GLU A 78 18.32 -17.08 -4.90
C GLU A 78 19.45 -16.24 -5.49
N THR A 79 19.64 -15.03 -4.97
CA THR A 79 20.72 -14.12 -5.40
C THR A 79 21.32 -13.36 -4.23
N ILE A 80 22.62 -13.07 -4.35
CA ILE A 80 23.38 -12.21 -3.47
C ILE A 80 23.90 -11.05 -4.32
N SER A 81 23.60 -9.82 -3.92
CA SER A 81 24.09 -8.60 -4.55
C SER A 81 24.76 -7.73 -3.51
N SER A 82 25.97 -7.27 -3.76
CA SER A 82 26.70 -6.44 -2.81
C SER A 82 27.16 -5.13 -3.44
N THR A 83 27.31 -4.12 -2.59
CA THR A 83 27.81 -2.79 -2.94
C THR A 83 28.81 -2.37 -1.88
N SER A 84 30.01 -1.99 -2.32
CA SER A 84 31.06 -1.44 -1.48
C SER A 84 31.26 0.04 -1.83
N SER A 85 31.17 0.90 -0.83
CA SER A 85 31.38 2.35 -0.93
C SER A 85 32.37 2.80 0.15
N GLU A 86 32.81 4.04 0.09
CA GLU A 86 33.66 4.62 1.13
C GLU A 86 32.93 4.57 2.49
N ASN A 87 33.55 3.97 3.50
CA ASN A 87 33.03 3.75 4.86
C ASN A 87 31.82 2.81 4.98
N TYR A 88 31.31 2.19 3.89
CA TYR A 88 30.02 1.49 3.92
C TYR A 88 30.00 0.29 3.00
N GLY A 89 29.56 -0.87 3.53
CA GLY A 89 29.27 -2.08 2.77
C GLY A 89 27.82 -2.50 2.92
N MET A 90 27.20 -2.92 1.83
CA MET A 90 25.83 -3.43 1.81
C MET A 90 25.78 -4.76 1.05
N VAL A 91 25.12 -5.76 1.64
CA VAL A 91 24.87 -7.06 1.00
C VAL A 91 23.37 -7.34 1.03
N ILE A 92 22.78 -7.53 -0.14
CA ILE A 92 21.36 -7.81 -0.33
C ILE A 92 21.20 -9.30 -0.64
N LEU A 93 20.42 -9.98 0.17
CA LEU A 93 20.04 -11.37 0.00
C LEU A 93 18.60 -11.45 -0.51
N SER A 94 18.40 -11.97 -1.70
CA SER A 94 17.07 -12.29 -2.22
C SER A 94 16.81 -13.78 -2.06
N TYR A 95 15.70 -14.13 -1.42
CA TYR A 95 15.28 -15.50 -1.17
C TYR A 95 14.21 -15.94 -2.17
N GLU A 96 14.06 -17.24 -2.35
CA GLU A 96 12.97 -17.80 -3.15
C GLU A 96 11.60 -17.40 -2.56
N TYR A 97 10.64 -17.09 -3.45
CA TYR A 97 9.28 -16.75 -3.02
C TYR A 97 8.61 -17.88 -2.23
N GLY A 98 8.09 -17.53 -1.06
CA GLY A 98 7.46 -18.48 -0.14
C GLY A 98 8.40 -18.98 0.96
N THR A 99 9.64 -18.47 1.00
CA THR A 99 10.55 -18.66 2.13
C THR A 99 9.99 -17.95 3.37
N ASP A 100 10.04 -18.60 4.52
CA ASP A 100 9.74 -17.97 5.81
C ASP A 100 10.87 -16.99 6.16
N ILE A 101 10.60 -15.69 5.97
CA ILE A 101 11.61 -14.65 6.12
C ILE A 101 12.07 -14.51 7.58
N ASN A 102 11.19 -14.77 8.55
CA ASN A 102 11.57 -14.74 9.96
C ASN A 102 12.56 -15.86 10.30
N ALA A 103 12.33 -17.06 9.77
CA ALA A 103 13.27 -18.18 9.94
C ALA A 103 14.61 -17.90 9.22
N ALA A 104 14.56 -17.30 8.05
CA ALA A 104 15.74 -16.87 7.29
C ALA A 104 16.52 -15.78 8.03
N TYR A 105 15.83 -14.80 8.62
CA TYR A 105 16.43 -13.75 9.46
C TYR A 105 17.16 -14.34 10.67
N ASP A 106 16.54 -15.29 11.37
CA ASP A 106 17.16 -15.94 12.54
C ASP A 106 18.40 -16.76 12.16
N GLU A 107 18.39 -17.39 10.97
CA GLU A 107 19.54 -18.13 10.46
C GLU A 107 20.66 -17.18 10.02
N LEU A 108 20.31 -16.12 9.31
CA LEU A 108 21.23 -15.07 8.89
C LEU A 108 21.89 -14.40 10.09
N LYS A 109 21.11 -14.01 11.11
CA LYS A 109 21.62 -13.36 12.32
C LYS A 109 22.70 -14.18 13.01
N LYS A 110 22.51 -15.51 13.15
CA LYS A 110 23.52 -16.40 13.70
C LYS A 110 24.82 -16.40 12.90
N LYS A 111 24.73 -16.25 11.57
CA LYS A 111 25.90 -16.17 10.70
C LYS A 111 26.63 -14.84 10.85
N ILE A 112 25.88 -13.75 10.90
CA ILE A 112 26.44 -12.40 11.08
C ILE A 112 27.06 -12.24 12.48
N ASP A 113 26.38 -12.70 13.52
CA ASP A 113 26.92 -12.68 14.90
C ASP A 113 28.24 -13.48 15.02
N ALA A 114 28.43 -14.52 14.20
CA ALA A 114 29.68 -15.29 14.16
C ALA A 114 30.85 -14.53 13.48
N LEU A 115 30.56 -13.51 12.66
CA LEU A 115 31.58 -12.69 12.01
C LEU A 115 32.21 -11.63 12.93
N ASP A 116 31.63 -11.36 14.10
CA ASP A 116 32.15 -10.39 15.06
C ASP A 116 33.61 -10.62 15.47
N THR A 117 34.10 -11.85 15.36
CA THR A 117 35.51 -12.22 15.64
C THR A 117 36.39 -12.30 14.39
N VAL A 118 35.84 -12.12 13.21
CA VAL A 118 36.52 -12.24 11.90
C VAL A 118 36.72 -10.86 11.30
N LEU A 119 35.73 -9.99 11.43
CA LEU A 119 35.79 -8.62 10.93
C LEU A 119 36.80 -7.77 11.72
N PRO A 120 37.39 -6.75 11.11
CA PRO A 120 38.28 -5.80 11.80
C PRO A 120 37.57 -5.14 13.00
N ASP A 121 38.35 -4.87 14.07
CA ASP A 121 37.83 -4.26 15.32
C ASP A 121 37.21 -2.87 15.11
N ASP A 122 37.55 -2.17 14.03
CA ASP A 122 37.03 -0.84 13.68
C ASP A 122 35.73 -0.89 12.87
N VAL A 123 35.22 -2.08 12.52
CA VAL A 123 33.94 -2.24 11.83
C VAL A 123 32.82 -2.29 12.86
N ASP A 124 31.82 -1.45 12.67
CA ASP A 124 30.59 -1.54 13.46
C ASP A 124 29.89 -2.89 13.23
N THR A 125 29.27 -3.46 14.27
CA THR A 125 28.52 -4.72 14.16
C THR A 125 27.50 -4.61 13.01
N PRO A 126 27.58 -5.50 11.98
CA PRO A 126 26.68 -5.41 10.83
C PRO A 126 25.21 -5.53 11.25
N SER A 127 24.38 -4.66 10.74
CA SER A 127 22.94 -4.66 10.99
C SER A 127 22.20 -5.39 9.88
N ILE A 128 21.15 -6.13 10.25
CA ILE A 128 20.27 -6.80 9.30
C ILE A 128 18.97 -6.00 9.23
N ILE A 129 18.61 -5.60 8.01
CA ILE A 129 17.41 -4.83 7.71
C ILE A 129 16.52 -5.69 6.83
N GLU A 130 15.27 -5.90 7.24
CA GLU A 130 14.24 -6.48 6.39
C GLU A 130 13.68 -5.38 5.48
N LEU A 131 13.71 -5.60 4.16
CA LEU A 131 13.11 -4.67 3.22
C LEU A 131 11.62 -4.95 3.10
N ASP A 132 10.80 -4.15 3.72
CA ASP A 132 9.36 -4.15 3.53
C ASP A 132 8.95 -2.94 2.67
N ILE A 133 8.47 -3.21 1.44
CA ILE A 133 7.95 -2.15 0.56
C ILE A 133 6.71 -1.48 1.17
N ASN A 134 6.06 -2.16 2.11
CA ASN A 134 4.90 -1.59 2.79
C ASN A 134 5.30 -0.54 3.86
N ASP A 135 6.60 -0.45 4.20
CA ASP A 135 7.16 0.58 5.11
C ASP A 135 7.37 1.96 4.43
N LEU A 136 6.87 2.11 3.19
CA LEU A 136 6.88 3.41 2.52
C LEU A 136 6.06 4.44 3.29
N THR A 137 6.55 5.68 3.25
CA THR A 137 5.88 6.81 3.92
C THR A 137 4.45 6.98 3.41
N SER A 138 3.47 6.89 4.32
CA SER A 138 2.04 7.01 4.02
C SER A 138 1.60 8.47 3.86
N LEU A 139 2.19 9.35 4.67
CA LEU A 139 1.89 10.78 4.71
C LEU A 139 3.17 11.57 4.97
N THR A 140 3.43 12.59 4.16
CA THR A 140 4.52 13.53 4.37
C THR A 140 3.94 14.93 4.56
N VAL A 141 4.33 15.59 5.64
CA VAL A 141 3.89 16.94 5.96
C VAL A 141 5.09 17.87 6.18
N ALA A 142 4.96 19.11 5.76
CA ALA A 142 5.87 20.19 6.07
C ALA A 142 5.37 20.94 7.30
N VAL A 143 6.24 21.15 8.28
CA VAL A 143 5.90 21.85 9.51
C VAL A 143 6.73 23.13 9.61
N ASN A 144 6.09 24.25 9.87
CA ASN A 144 6.72 25.53 10.14
C ASN A 144 6.05 26.19 11.36
N ASN A 145 6.83 26.89 12.17
CA ASN A 145 6.32 27.73 13.27
C ASN A 145 7.29 28.89 13.50
N GLU A 146 6.88 30.08 13.11
CA GLU A 146 7.71 31.30 13.22
C GLU A 146 7.90 31.78 14.67
N SER A 147 7.12 31.27 15.63
CA SER A 147 7.19 31.71 17.03
C SER A 147 8.24 30.99 17.86
N VAL A 148 8.82 29.87 17.36
CA VAL A 148 9.74 29.01 18.10
C VAL A 148 11.18 29.29 17.70
N GLY A 149 12.10 29.25 18.69
CA GLY A 149 13.53 29.51 18.47
C GLY A 149 14.25 28.38 17.73
N ASN A 150 13.88 27.13 18.02
CA ASN A 150 14.39 25.94 17.32
C ASN A 150 13.21 25.07 16.89
N LEU A 151 12.98 25.05 15.59
CA LEU A 151 11.86 24.33 14.99
C LEU A 151 12.02 22.80 15.12
N TYR A 152 13.25 22.28 15.00
CA TYR A 152 13.53 20.86 15.14
C TYR A 152 13.13 20.35 16.53
N ASN A 153 13.57 21.04 17.58
CA ASN A 153 13.24 20.65 18.95
C ASN A 153 11.74 20.76 19.23
N TYR A 154 11.06 21.76 18.67
CA TYR A 154 9.61 21.87 18.78
C TYR A 154 8.92 20.68 18.11
N VAL A 155 9.30 20.34 16.89
CA VAL A 155 8.74 19.20 16.17
C VAL A 155 9.01 17.89 16.91
N ALA A 156 10.26 17.63 17.28
CA ALA A 156 10.69 16.40 17.92
C ALA A 156 10.04 16.18 19.30
N ASN A 157 9.84 17.26 20.09
CA ASN A 157 9.35 17.14 21.47
C ASN A 157 7.85 17.41 21.61
N SER A 158 7.21 18.11 20.66
CA SER A 158 5.80 18.50 20.77
C SER A 158 4.91 17.87 19.70
N VAL A 159 5.34 17.84 18.44
CA VAL A 159 4.53 17.34 17.32
C VAL A 159 4.63 15.82 17.20
N VAL A 160 5.85 15.30 17.05
CA VAL A 160 6.09 13.86 16.82
C VAL A 160 5.51 12.97 17.91
N PRO A 161 5.66 13.28 19.24
CA PRO A 161 5.09 12.41 20.26
C PRO A 161 3.56 12.34 20.26
N GLN A 162 2.87 13.31 19.68
CA GLN A 162 1.41 13.26 19.53
C GLN A 162 1.01 12.30 18.40
N ILE A 163 1.80 12.29 17.32
CA ILE A 163 1.59 11.40 16.17
C ILE A 163 1.92 9.95 16.54
N GLU A 164 3.04 9.71 17.23
CA GLU A 164 3.49 8.37 17.65
C GLU A 164 2.55 7.68 18.64
N LYS A 165 1.71 8.44 19.35
CA LYS A 165 0.67 7.85 20.23
C LYS A 165 -0.45 7.17 19.47
N LEU A 166 -0.59 7.45 18.17
CA LEU A 166 -1.62 6.85 17.33
C LEU A 166 -1.27 5.39 17.03
N GLY A 167 -2.17 4.47 17.34
CA GLY A 167 -1.94 3.03 17.10
C GLY A 167 -1.79 2.63 15.62
N CYS A 168 -2.15 3.52 14.70
CA CYS A 168 -2.00 3.33 13.25
C CYS A 168 -0.59 3.71 12.73
N VAL A 169 0.24 4.39 13.52
CA VAL A 169 1.58 4.87 13.16
C VAL A 169 2.63 3.89 13.66
N ALA A 170 3.57 3.50 12.79
CA ALA A 170 4.71 2.66 13.15
C ALA A 170 5.90 3.49 13.60
N ASN A 171 6.29 4.46 12.78
CA ASN A 171 7.37 5.39 13.10
C ASN A 171 7.14 6.75 12.42
N VAL A 172 7.90 7.74 12.88
CA VAL A 172 7.88 9.11 12.36
C VAL A 172 9.32 9.55 12.10
N ASN A 173 9.60 9.88 10.85
CA ASN A 173 10.92 10.33 10.41
C ASN A 173 10.93 11.85 10.28
N ILE A 174 11.89 12.51 10.92
CA ILE A 174 12.11 13.95 10.81
C ILE A 174 13.25 14.21 9.82
N SER A 175 13.04 15.12 8.88
CA SER A 175 14.05 15.55 7.91
C SER A 175 14.14 17.07 7.86
N GLY A 176 15.35 17.60 7.83
CA GLY A 176 15.61 19.04 7.90
C GLY A 176 15.77 19.56 9.33
N GLY A 177 16.28 20.77 9.45
CA GLY A 177 16.57 21.43 10.74
C GLY A 177 17.85 20.92 11.41
N GLN A 178 18.08 21.37 12.64
CA GLN A 178 19.25 21.01 13.46
C GLN A 178 18.81 20.77 14.90
N ALA A 179 19.18 19.61 15.44
CA ALA A 179 18.97 19.32 16.85
C ALA A 179 19.89 20.20 17.71
N GLU A 180 19.38 20.62 18.85
CA GLU A 180 20.21 21.23 19.89
C GLU A 180 20.76 20.15 20.81
N TYR A 181 22.04 20.28 21.11
CA TYR A 181 22.72 19.46 22.10
C TYR A 181 23.55 20.29 23.04
N VAL A 182 23.92 19.77 24.20
CA VAL A 182 24.81 20.42 25.13
C VAL A 182 26.25 20.08 24.76
N ARG A 183 27.01 21.08 24.36
CA ARG A 183 28.44 20.96 24.07
C ARG A 183 29.27 21.25 25.31
N ILE A 184 30.13 20.31 25.67
CA ILE A 184 31.08 20.44 26.80
C ILE A 184 32.49 20.48 26.21
N GLU A 185 33.04 21.67 26.08
CA GLU A 185 34.39 21.87 25.60
C GLU A 185 35.35 21.92 26.77
N LEU A 186 36.20 20.90 26.89
CA LEU A 186 37.19 20.81 27.94
C LEU A 186 38.35 21.79 27.69
N ILE A 187 38.79 22.46 28.77
CA ILE A 187 39.90 23.41 28.72
C ILE A 187 41.20 22.67 29.04
N PRO A 188 42.11 22.44 28.05
CA PRO A 188 43.29 21.59 28.21
C PRO A 188 44.21 22.04 29.35
N GLU A 189 44.40 23.38 29.54
CA GLU A 189 45.24 23.95 30.59
C GLU A 189 44.69 23.63 31.99
N LYS A 190 43.36 23.63 32.15
CA LYS A 190 42.70 23.29 33.40
C LYS A 190 42.79 21.82 33.69
N LEU A 191 42.57 20.95 32.67
CA LEU A 191 42.74 19.49 32.81
C LEU A 191 44.16 19.16 33.27
N ALA A 192 45.19 19.78 32.66
CA ALA A 192 46.58 19.60 33.06
C ALA A 192 46.85 20.09 34.50
N GLN A 193 46.26 21.24 34.89
CA GLN A 193 46.37 21.80 36.23
C GLN A 193 45.84 20.82 37.30
N TYR A 194 44.67 20.18 37.06
CA TYR A 194 44.05 19.25 37.95
C TYR A 194 44.49 17.79 37.74
N ARG A 195 45.44 17.54 36.80
CA ARG A 195 45.93 16.20 36.39
C ARG A 195 44.82 15.23 35.99
N MET A 196 43.85 15.71 35.29
CA MET A 196 42.73 14.94 34.78
C MET A 196 42.89 14.62 33.30
N ASN A 197 42.31 13.51 32.88
CA ASN A 197 42.17 13.16 31.47
C ASN A 197 40.68 13.19 31.06
N MET A 198 40.44 13.20 29.77
CA MET A 198 39.08 13.24 29.20
C MET A 198 38.21 12.11 29.69
N SER A 199 38.76 10.90 29.80
CA SER A 199 38.01 9.71 30.28
C SER A 199 37.51 9.87 31.72
N ALA A 200 38.32 10.52 32.61
CA ALA A 200 37.88 10.78 33.98
C ALA A 200 36.72 11.78 34.03
N VAL A 201 36.70 12.78 33.15
CA VAL A 201 35.57 13.73 33.05
C VAL A 201 34.34 13.04 32.50
N ALA A 202 34.48 12.25 31.43
CA ALA A 202 33.36 11.46 30.86
C ALA A 202 32.73 10.51 31.91
N THR A 203 33.60 9.85 32.72
CA THR A 203 33.13 8.99 33.81
C THR A 203 32.39 9.80 34.89
N ALA A 204 32.91 11.00 35.25
CA ALA A 204 32.24 11.86 36.21
C ALA A 204 30.85 12.31 35.76
N ILE A 205 30.69 12.66 34.47
CA ILE A 205 29.41 13.01 33.87
C ILE A 205 28.45 11.78 33.90
N ALA A 206 28.90 10.62 33.45
CA ALA A 206 28.13 9.41 33.42
C ALA A 206 27.66 8.96 34.81
N THR A 207 28.51 9.15 35.85
CA THR A 207 28.17 8.80 37.25
C THR A 207 27.36 9.86 37.98
N ALA A 208 27.37 11.09 37.51
CA ALA A 208 26.62 12.20 38.12
C ALA A 208 25.11 12.10 37.78
N ASN A 209 24.79 11.70 36.55
CA ASN A 209 23.40 11.51 36.10
C ASN A 209 22.91 10.10 36.49
N PHE A 210 22.39 9.94 37.70
CA PHE A 210 21.85 8.68 38.17
C PHE A 210 20.53 8.87 38.93
N ALA A 211 19.64 7.93 38.77
CA ALA A 211 18.43 7.80 39.59
C ALA A 211 18.46 6.46 40.34
N MET A 212 18.46 6.52 41.68
CA MET A 212 18.43 5.33 42.52
C MET A 212 17.06 5.21 43.20
N PRO A 213 16.31 4.15 42.97
CA PRO A 213 15.08 3.90 43.73
C PRO A 213 15.43 3.59 45.19
N LEU A 214 14.90 4.37 46.13
CA LEU A 214 15.07 4.20 47.57
C LEU A 214 13.98 3.34 48.19
N GLY A 215 12.97 2.93 47.43
CA GLY A 215 11.83 2.15 47.88
C GLY A 215 10.54 2.96 47.90
N ASP A 216 9.49 2.33 48.43
CA ASP A 216 8.16 2.91 48.49
C ASP A 216 7.82 3.37 49.90
N THR A 217 7.13 4.49 50.02
CA THR A 217 6.59 4.98 51.31
C THR A 217 5.10 5.27 51.20
N VAL A 218 4.37 5.04 52.28
CA VAL A 218 2.93 5.31 52.35
C VAL A 218 2.70 6.68 52.96
N VAL A 219 2.12 7.59 52.16
CA VAL A 219 1.71 8.91 52.66
C VAL A 219 0.18 9.02 52.57
N GLY A 220 -0.47 8.94 53.72
CA GLY A 220 -1.93 8.89 53.81
C GLY A 220 -2.49 7.61 53.17
N THR A 221 -3.19 7.72 52.05
CA THR A 221 -3.79 6.59 51.32
C THR A 221 -3.04 6.26 50.00
N ARG A 222 -1.89 6.88 49.76
CA ARG A 222 -1.12 6.71 48.52
C ARG A 222 0.24 6.08 48.80
N ASN A 223 0.60 5.11 47.97
CA ASN A 223 1.97 4.61 47.86
C ASN A 223 2.75 5.55 46.97
N LEU A 224 3.85 6.10 47.46
CA LEU A 224 4.77 6.93 46.73
C LEU A 224 6.10 6.20 46.59
N SER A 225 6.57 6.01 45.39
CA SER A 225 7.93 5.58 45.10
C SER A 225 8.90 6.73 45.35
N VAL A 226 9.92 6.49 46.15
CA VAL A 226 10.94 7.46 46.49
C VAL A 226 12.18 7.14 45.66
N THR A 227 12.59 8.08 44.83
CA THR A 227 13.85 8.01 44.09
C THR A 227 14.80 9.09 44.58
N SER A 228 16.09 8.79 44.65
CA SER A 228 17.15 9.77 44.86
C SER A 228 17.95 9.84 43.58
N GLY A 229 18.13 11.04 43.08
CA GLY A 229 18.90 11.30 41.85
C GLY A 229 18.96 12.79 41.61
N VAL A 230 19.81 13.18 40.71
CA VAL A 230 19.89 14.55 40.18
C VAL A 230 19.72 14.43 38.67
N ASP A 231 18.65 15.02 38.14
CA ASP A 231 18.45 15.17 36.74
C ASP A 231 19.14 16.48 36.28
N PHE A 232 20.16 16.36 35.46
CA PHE A 232 20.85 17.51 34.88
C PHE A 232 20.13 17.89 33.58
N ASP A 233 19.00 18.54 33.68
CA ASP A 233 18.12 18.93 32.58
C ASP A 233 18.39 20.35 32.04
N THR A 234 19.31 21.09 32.70
CA THR A 234 19.68 22.43 32.30
C THR A 234 21.20 22.60 32.24
N VAL A 235 21.66 23.52 31.38
CA VAL A 235 23.09 23.86 31.26
C VAL A 235 23.66 24.33 32.60
N GLU A 236 22.86 25.06 33.39
CA GLU A 236 23.25 25.57 34.71
C GLU A 236 23.51 24.45 35.72
N LEU A 237 22.71 23.40 35.70
CA LEU A 237 22.92 22.22 36.54
C LEU A 237 24.14 21.42 36.09
N LEU A 238 24.34 21.27 34.78
CA LEU A 238 25.52 20.58 34.22
C LEU A 238 26.82 21.27 34.63
N LYS A 239 26.87 22.63 34.72
CA LYS A 239 28.01 23.39 35.22
C LYS A 239 28.37 23.03 36.65
N GLN A 240 27.37 22.63 37.45
CA GLN A 240 27.52 22.33 38.89
C GLN A 240 27.85 20.85 39.16
N ILE A 241 28.10 20.01 38.17
CA ILE A 241 28.53 18.62 38.37
C ILE A 241 29.81 18.61 39.19
N PRO A 242 29.80 17.96 40.41
CA PRO A 242 30.99 17.88 41.25
C PRO A 242 31.93 16.80 40.72
N ILE A 243 33.20 17.18 40.55
CA ILE A 243 34.27 16.29 40.09
C ILE A 243 35.31 16.19 41.18
N THR A 244 35.59 14.95 41.64
CA THR A 244 36.63 14.72 42.63
C THR A 244 38.00 14.66 42.00
N VAL A 245 38.89 15.55 42.38
CA VAL A 245 40.28 15.59 41.93
C VAL A 245 41.22 15.03 43.01
N GLY A 246 42.49 14.83 42.66
CA GLY A 246 43.51 14.31 43.58
C GLY A 246 43.45 14.95 44.96
N ASN A 247 43.67 14.15 46.01
CA ASN A 247 43.54 14.49 47.45
C ASN A 247 42.15 14.77 47.99
N GLY A 248 41.07 14.38 47.29
CA GLY A 248 39.68 14.51 47.75
C GLY A 248 39.10 15.93 47.63
N ASN A 249 39.76 16.82 46.88
CA ASN A 249 39.20 18.14 46.57
C ASN A 249 38.10 18.01 45.51
N ILE A 250 37.02 18.79 45.66
CA ILE A 250 35.91 18.86 44.71
C ILE A 250 36.07 20.15 43.91
N ILE A 251 35.99 20.03 42.59
CA ILE A 251 35.84 21.12 41.64
C ILE A 251 34.52 20.94 40.89
N TYR A 252 34.04 21.96 40.23
CA TYR A 252 32.84 21.90 39.42
C TYR A 252 33.19 21.80 37.93
N MET A 253 32.25 21.29 37.14
CA MET A 253 32.45 21.13 35.70
C MET A 253 32.79 22.48 35.02
N GLU A 254 32.17 23.58 35.46
CA GLU A 254 32.47 24.94 34.97
C GLU A 254 33.93 25.38 35.17
N ASP A 255 34.64 24.79 36.13
CA ASP A 255 36.07 25.12 36.38
C ASP A 255 36.98 24.55 35.30
N ILE A 256 36.55 23.52 34.58
CA ILE A 256 37.39 22.77 33.62
C ILE A 256 36.81 22.73 32.20
N ALA A 257 35.59 23.21 31.99
CA ALA A 257 34.90 23.13 30.69
C ALA A 257 34.03 24.37 30.44
N ASN A 258 33.89 24.73 29.16
CA ASN A 258 32.88 25.65 28.69
C ASN A 258 31.64 24.80 28.30
N ILE A 259 30.49 25.11 28.90
CA ILE A 259 29.25 24.35 28.69
C ILE A 259 28.19 25.29 28.11
N TYR A 260 27.70 24.95 26.93
CA TYR A 260 26.72 25.77 26.23
C TYR A 260 25.86 24.90 25.28
N LEU A 261 24.68 25.42 24.90
CA LEU A 261 23.86 24.81 23.84
C LEU A 261 24.48 25.07 22.49
N ALA A 262 24.63 24.04 21.70
CA ALA A 262 25.09 24.09 20.31
C ALA A 262 24.10 23.38 19.41
N LEU A 263 24.11 23.71 18.14
CA LEU A 263 23.37 22.98 17.12
C LEU A 263 24.28 21.87 16.57
N GLU A 264 23.66 20.72 16.28
CA GLU A 264 24.33 19.65 15.54
C GLU A 264 24.75 20.13 14.14
N ASP A 265 25.76 19.48 13.59
CA ASP A 265 26.18 19.78 12.22
C ASP A 265 25.02 19.48 11.27
N GLN A 266 24.70 20.43 10.42
CA GLN A 266 23.58 20.30 9.51
C GLN A 266 23.86 19.21 8.47
N THR A 267 23.02 18.17 8.43
CA THR A 267 23.14 17.05 7.49
C THR A 267 22.12 17.12 6.35
N SER A 268 21.03 17.85 6.56
CA SER A 268 19.97 18.04 5.57
C SER A 268 19.31 19.40 5.71
N ILE A 269 18.77 19.91 4.61
CA ILE A 269 18.01 21.17 4.57
C ILE A 269 16.70 20.85 3.89
N GLY A 270 15.58 21.19 4.53
CA GLY A 270 14.24 21.09 3.97
C GLY A 270 13.63 22.46 3.73
N ARG A 271 13.07 22.68 2.54
CA ARG A 271 12.32 23.90 2.20
C ARG A 271 11.07 23.55 1.44
N TYR A 272 9.98 24.15 1.85
CA TYR A 272 8.70 24.04 1.14
C TYR A 272 8.33 25.41 0.57
N ASN A 273 8.15 25.48 -0.75
CA ASN A 273 7.90 26.74 -1.48
C ASN A 273 8.90 27.86 -1.14
N GLY A 274 10.19 27.49 -0.96
CA GLY A 274 11.28 28.42 -0.63
C GLY A 274 11.37 28.84 0.85
N VAL A 275 10.50 28.34 1.73
CA VAL A 275 10.54 28.59 3.17
C VAL A 275 11.18 27.41 3.89
N ASP A 276 12.15 27.70 4.77
CA ASP A 276 12.76 26.67 5.60
C ASP A 276 11.71 25.96 6.45
N THR A 277 11.67 24.65 6.37
CA THR A 277 10.65 23.81 7.00
C THR A 277 11.25 22.50 7.48
N ILE A 278 10.54 21.83 8.37
CA ILE A 278 10.84 20.45 8.74
C ILE A 278 9.82 19.54 8.09
N SER A 279 10.33 18.57 7.33
CA SER A 279 9.52 17.53 6.76
C SER A 279 9.38 16.36 7.74
N ILE A 280 8.15 15.90 7.94
CA ILE A 280 7.81 14.76 8.76
C ILE A 280 7.24 13.67 7.85
N GLY A 281 7.95 12.56 7.74
CA GLY A 281 7.48 11.35 7.06
C GLY A 281 6.85 10.39 8.08
N ILE A 282 5.61 9.99 7.84
CA ILE A 282 4.83 9.14 8.74
C ILE A 282 4.58 7.80 8.07
N ASN A 283 5.06 6.72 8.70
CA ASN A 283 4.91 5.37 8.22
C ASN A 283 3.78 4.66 8.96
N LYS A 284 2.98 3.88 8.23
CA LYS A 284 1.87 3.11 8.79
C LYS A 284 2.34 1.87 9.53
N ASN A 285 1.55 1.43 10.51
CA ASN A 285 1.69 0.10 11.10
C ASN A 285 1.18 -0.97 10.10
N GLN A 286 1.72 -2.18 10.15
CA GLN A 286 1.36 -3.31 9.26
C GLN A 286 -0.14 -3.63 9.24
N ASP A 287 -0.85 -3.43 10.36
CA ASP A 287 -2.28 -3.68 10.44
C ASP A 287 -3.16 -2.50 9.96
N SER A 288 -2.55 -1.34 9.69
CA SER A 288 -3.26 -0.10 9.35
C SER A 288 -3.19 0.23 7.85
N THR A 289 -4.10 1.08 7.40
CA THR A 289 -4.15 1.55 6.01
C THR A 289 -3.69 3.00 5.89
N ASP A 290 -3.17 3.40 4.71
CA ASP A 290 -2.79 4.79 4.45
C ASP A 290 -3.95 5.76 4.68
N ILE A 291 -5.19 5.33 4.41
CA ILE A 291 -6.40 6.13 4.66
C ILE A 291 -6.63 6.35 6.15
N GLU A 292 -6.39 5.35 6.98
CA GLU A 292 -6.53 5.44 8.44
C GLU A 292 -5.48 6.37 9.02
N VAL A 293 -4.20 6.18 8.63
CA VAL A 293 -3.09 7.05 9.03
C VAL A 293 -3.38 8.50 8.66
N SER A 294 -3.72 8.78 7.40
CA SER A 294 -4.03 10.13 6.95
C SER A 294 -5.17 10.76 7.76
N ASN A 295 -6.27 10.03 8.01
CA ASN A 295 -7.41 10.55 8.77
C ASN A 295 -7.07 10.87 10.23
N GLU A 296 -6.43 9.93 10.94
CA GLU A 296 -6.13 10.09 12.37
C GLU A 296 -5.03 11.12 12.59
N VAL A 297 -3.97 11.08 11.77
CA VAL A 297 -2.88 12.06 11.85
C VAL A 297 -3.36 13.45 11.52
N MET A 298 -4.08 13.64 10.41
CA MET A 298 -4.60 14.97 10.03
C MET A 298 -5.56 15.55 11.06
N LYS A 299 -6.30 14.70 11.76
CA LYS A 299 -7.15 15.14 12.87
C LYS A 299 -6.31 15.72 14.00
N VAL A 300 -5.25 15.02 14.44
CA VAL A 300 -4.36 15.49 15.50
C VAL A 300 -3.61 16.76 15.07
N LEU A 301 -3.11 16.81 13.83
CA LEU A 301 -2.42 17.99 13.31
C LEU A 301 -3.34 19.22 13.22
N ASN A 302 -4.60 19.03 12.81
CA ASN A 302 -5.59 20.11 12.80
C ASN A 302 -5.93 20.60 14.22
N GLU A 303 -6.08 19.70 15.20
CA GLU A 303 -6.28 20.06 16.61
C GLU A 303 -5.09 20.88 17.14
N MET A 304 -3.85 20.52 16.78
CA MET A 304 -2.64 21.27 17.17
C MET A 304 -2.57 22.66 16.51
N MET A 305 -2.98 22.79 15.22
CA MET A 305 -3.06 24.09 14.55
C MET A 305 -4.16 25.01 15.12
N GLU A 306 -5.24 24.42 15.65
CA GLU A 306 -6.26 25.19 16.38
C GLU A 306 -5.76 25.70 17.74
N GLU A 307 -4.88 24.92 18.42
CA GLU A 307 -4.27 25.30 19.71
C GLU A 307 -3.15 26.33 19.56
N ASP A 308 -2.33 26.21 18.50
CA ASP A 308 -1.24 27.15 18.19
C ASP A 308 -1.42 27.79 16.81
N PRO A 309 -1.92 29.05 16.75
CA PRO A 309 -2.14 29.74 15.47
C PRO A 309 -0.86 30.06 14.66
N ASN A 310 0.32 29.95 15.26
CA ASN A 310 1.58 30.15 14.55
C ASN A 310 2.14 28.85 13.94
N LEU A 311 1.57 27.72 14.29
CA LEU A 311 1.89 26.43 13.72
C LEU A 311 1.24 26.30 12.35
N ASN A 312 2.05 26.22 11.31
CA ASN A 312 1.59 25.93 9.95
C ASN A 312 2.04 24.53 9.54
N ILE A 313 1.09 23.69 9.13
CA ILE A 313 1.37 22.33 8.66
C ILE A 313 0.73 22.18 7.28
N GLU A 314 1.54 21.86 6.29
CA GLU A 314 1.09 21.63 4.93
C GLU A 314 1.37 20.18 4.51
N VAL A 315 0.41 19.59 3.81
CA VAL A 315 0.55 18.21 3.31
C VAL A 315 1.34 18.25 2.00
N ILE A 316 2.48 17.57 1.99
CA ILE A 316 3.34 17.46 0.81
C ILE A 316 2.89 16.28 -0.04
N ASN A 317 2.73 15.12 0.60
CA ASN A 317 2.29 13.90 -0.05
C ASN A 317 1.33 13.13 0.87
N ASP A 318 0.21 12.70 0.31
CA ASP A 318 -0.80 11.88 0.99
C ASP A 318 -1.22 10.73 0.07
N ASN A 319 -0.66 9.54 0.31
CA ASN A 319 -1.00 8.35 -0.45
C ASN A 319 -2.49 8.00 -0.36
N SER A 320 -3.18 8.42 0.72
CA SER A 320 -4.62 8.18 0.86
C SER A 320 -5.46 8.90 -0.20
N LEU A 321 -5.02 10.07 -0.69
CA LEU A 321 -5.72 10.81 -1.74
C LEU A 321 -5.74 10.03 -3.06
N LEU A 322 -4.60 9.45 -3.44
CA LEU A 322 -4.50 8.60 -4.62
C LEU A 322 -5.42 7.37 -4.50
N ILE A 323 -5.41 6.72 -3.33
CA ILE A 323 -6.28 5.57 -3.04
C ILE A 323 -7.75 5.97 -3.13
N ARG A 324 -8.17 7.07 -2.48
CA ARG A 324 -9.55 7.57 -2.50
C ARG A 324 -10.02 7.92 -3.92
N ASN A 325 -9.19 8.62 -4.68
CA ASN A 325 -9.51 9.02 -6.05
C ASN A 325 -9.63 7.80 -6.97
N SER A 326 -8.73 6.83 -6.83
CA SER A 326 -8.79 5.57 -7.57
C SER A 326 -10.04 4.76 -7.24
N LEU A 327 -10.35 4.60 -5.94
CA LEU A 327 -11.57 3.93 -5.48
C LEU A 327 -12.83 4.63 -5.99
N LYS A 328 -12.88 5.96 -5.92
CA LYS A 328 -14.01 6.75 -6.45
C LYS A 328 -14.20 6.52 -7.95
N THR A 329 -13.13 6.61 -8.73
CA THR A 329 -13.16 6.37 -10.18
C THR A 329 -13.66 4.97 -10.51
N VAL A 330 -13.19 3.95 -9.78
CA VAL A 330 -13.63 2.57 -9.94
C VAL A 330 -15.13 2.42 -9.59
N MET A 331 -15.58 3.01 -8.49
CA MET A 331 -16.99 2.97 -8.09
C MET A 331 -17.90 3.68 -9.10
N GLU A 332 -17.51 4.83 -9.60
CA GLU A 332 -18.22 5.55 -10.67
C GLU A 332 -18.28 4.73 -11.95
N THR A 333 -17.18 4.08 -12.32
CA THR A 333 -17.10 3.19 -13.49
C THR A 333 -18.02 1.98 -13.32
N MET A 334 -18.03 1.35 -12.14
CA MET A 334 -18.96 0.23 -11.83
C MET A 334 -20.43 0.63 -11.98
N VAL A 335 -20.81 1.77 -11.39
CA VAL A 335 -22.18 2.29 -11.49
C VAL A 335 -22.54 2.57 -12.95
N THR A 336 -21.64 3.22 -13.68
CA THR A 336 -21.82 3.52 -15.10
C THR A 336 -21.97 2.24 -15.93
N ALA A 337 -21.13 1.22 -15.67
CA ALA A 337 -21.22 -0.08 -16.36
C ALA A 337 -22.57 -0.77 -16.12
N VAL A 338 -23.08 -0.71 -14.89
CA VAL A 338 -24.42 -1.27 -14.56
C VAL A 338 -25.53 -0.53 -15.30
N ILE A 339 -25.47 0.82 -15.33
CA ILE A 339 -26.46 1.66 -16.03
C ILE A 339 -26.43 1.40 -17.52
N VAL A 340 -25.24 1.35 -18.12
CA VAL A 340 -25.07 1.07 -19.57
C VAL A 340 -25.57 -0.34 -19.90
N ALA A 341 -25.24 -1.35 -19.08
CA ALA A 341 -25.75 -2.71 -19.25
C ALA A 341 -27.29 -2.74 -19.22
N MET A 342 -27.91 -2.10 -18.23
CA MET A 342 -29.38 -2.01 -18.15
C MET A 342 -29.99 -1.28 -19.37
N ALA A 343 -29.36 -0.21 -19.83
CA ALA A 343 -29.82 0.55 -21.01
C ALA A 343 -29.76 -0.32 -22.29
N ILE A 344 -28.65 -1.04 -22.48
CA ILE A 344 -28.49 -1.95 -23.62
C ILE A 344 -29.57 -3.05 -23.57
N ILE A 345 -29.77 -3.68 -22.42
CA ILE A 345 -30.80 -4.73 -22.25
C ILE A 345 -32.19 -4.15 -22.52
N PHE A 346 -32.47 -2.92 -22.06
CA PHE A 346 -33.73 -2.25 -22.37
C PHE A 346 -33.95 -2.01 -23.86
N ILE A 347 -32.90 -1.58 -24.58
CA ILE A 347 -32.97 -1.35 -26.02
C ILE A 347 -33.27 -2.68 -26.76
N PHE A 348 -32.66 -3.78 -26.34
CA PHE A 348 -32.81 -5.07 -27.00
C PHE A 348 -34.13 -5.79 -26.66
N LEU A 349 -34.51 -5.81 -25.38
CA LEU A 349 -35.70 -6.54 -24.92
C LEU A 349 -36.99 -5.69 -24.91
N GLY A 350 -36.86 -4.37 -24.91
CA GLY A 350 -37.98 -3.42 -24.92
C GLY A 350 -38.87 -3.44 -23.67
N ASP A 351 -38.47 -4.11 -22.60
CA ASP A 351 -39.20 -4.18 -21.33
C ASP A 351 -38.33 -3.78 -20.14
N ILE A 352 -38.76 -2.73 -19.44
CA ILE A 352 -38.04 -2.22 -18.26
C ILE A 352 -37.99 -3.22 -17.11
N LYS A 353 -39.00 -4.14 -16.99
CA LYS A 353 -39.01 -5.19 -15.98
C LYS A 353 -37.91 -6.22 -16.24
N ALA A 354 -37.66 -6.55 -17.51
CA ALA A 354 -36.60 -7.43 -17.92
C ALA A 354 -35.23 -6.83 -17.60
N SER A 355 -35.04 -5.52 -17.91
CA SER A 355 -33.81 -4.78 -17.59
C SER A 355 -33.58 -4.71 -16.08
N LEU A 356 -34.60 -4.46 -15.28
CA LEU A 356 -34.52 -4.44 -13.82
C LEU A 356 -34.13 -5.80 -13.22
N ILE A 357 -34.65 -6.92 -13.78
CA ILE A 357 -34.29 -8.27 -13.32
C ILE A 357 -32.79 -8.50 -13.46
N VAL A 358 -32.24 -8.19 -14.62
CA VAL A 358 -30.78 -8.31 -14.85
C VAL A 358 -30.03 -7.27 -14.06
N GLY A 359 -30.52 -6.03 -14.03
CA GLY A 359 -29.94 -4.93 -13.28
C GLY A 359 -29.83 -5.20 -11.77
N THR A 360 -30.74 -5.95 -11.17
CA THR A 360 -30.65 -6.34 -9.76
C THR A 360 -29.72 -7.53 -9.53
N SER A 361 -29.50 -8.40 -10.53
CA SER A 361 -28.59 -9.53 -10.39
C SER A 361 -27.13 -9.11 -10.33
N ILE A 362 -26.74 -7.99 -10.97
CA ILE A 362 -25.37 -7.49 -11.02
C ILE A 362 -24.89 -7.04 -9.62
N PRO A 363 -25.55 -6.10 -8.91
CA PRO A 363 -25.12 -5.68 -7.58
C PRO A 363 -25.03 -6.85 -6.59
N ILE A 364 -25.94 -7.81 -6.67
CA ILE A 364 -25.93 -8.98 -5.78
C ILE A 364 -24.73 -9.88 -6.07
N SER A 365 -24.37 -10.06 -7.34
CA SER A 365 -23.17 -10.79 -7.72
C SER A 365 -21.90 -10.06 -7.26
N ILE A 366 -21.84 -8.74 -7.39
CA ILE A 366 -20.74 -7.91 -6.91
C ILE A 366 -20.60 -8.03 -5.38
N LEU A 367 -21.68 -7.85 -4.63
CA LEU A 367 -21.64 -7.97 -3.16
C LEU A 367 -21.22 -9.37 -2.72
N SER A 368 -21.68 -10.42 -3.41
CA SER A 368 -21.26 -11.80 -3.15
C SER A 368 -19.76 -12.00 -3.44
N THR A 369 -19.25 -11.36 -4.48
CA THR A 369 -17.82 -11.37 -4.81
C THR A 369 -16.99 -10.66 -3.73
N LEU A 370 -17.43 -9.51 -3.24
CA LEU A 370 -16.78 -8.78 -2.16
C LEU A 370 -16.68 -9.59 -0.87
N ILE A 371 -17.76 -10.33 -0.53
CA ILE A 371 -17.73 -11.26 0.61
C ILE A 371 -16.69 -12.37 0.37
N ALA A 372 -16.63 -12.94 -0.82
CA ALA A 372 -15.70 -14.01 -1.14
C ALA A 372 -14.25 -13.54 -1.15
N VAL A 373 -13.97 -12.35 -1.67
CA VAL A 373 -12.67 -11.68 -1.66
C VAL A 373 -12.18 -11.48 -0.22
N LYS A 374 -13.07 -10.96 0.66
CA LYS A 374 -12.77 -10.79 2.08
C LYS A 374 -12.47 -12.11 2.79
N VAL A 375 -13.30 -13.14 2.58
CA VAL A 375 -13.11 -14.47 3.19
C VAL A 375 -11.81 -15.13 2.69
N ALA A 376 -11.39 -14.82 1.47
CA ALA A 376 -10.13 -15.28 0.91
C ALA A 376 -8.91 -14.49 1.42
N GLY A 377 -9.10 -13.41 2.21
CA GLY A 377 -8.02 -12.60 2.78
C GLY A 377 -7.43 -11.57 1.83
N PHE A 378 -8.10 -11.27 0.71
CA PHE A 378 -7.61 -10.25 -0.23
C PHE A 378 -8.11 -8.85 0.16
N SER A 379 -7.25 -7.83 0.01
CA SER A 379 -7.60 -6.42 0.17
C SER A 379 -8.44 -5.91 -1.01
N LEU A 380 -9.14 -4.79 -0.79
CA LEU A 380 -9.78 -4.04 -1.86
C LEU A 380 -8.78 -3.01 -2.41
N ASN A 381 -8.29 -3.26 -3.61
CA ASN A 381 -7.31 -2.42 -4.29
C ASN A 381 -7.70 -2.23 -5.77
N ILE A 382 -6.90 -1.45 -6.50
CA ILE A 382 -7.17 -1.17 -7.92
C ILE A 382 -7.28 -2.46 -8.73
N ILE A 383 -6.48 -3.48 -8.43
CA ILE A 383 -6.45 -4.75 -9.17
C ILE A 383 -7.73 -5.55 -8.92
N THR A 384 -8.13 -5.72 -7.65
CA THR A 384 -9.34 -6.48 -7.29
C THR A 384 -10.61 -5.78 -7.77
N LEU A 385 -10.68 -4.45 -7.60
CA LEU A 385 -11.83 -3.66 -8.05
C LEU A 385 -11.88 -3.54 -9.58
N GLY A 386 -10.72 -3.36 -10.25
CA GLY A 386 -10.61 -3.41 -11.70
C GLY A 386 -11.05 -4.76 -12.27
N SER A 387 -10.69 -5.85 -11.59
CA SER A 387 -11.15 -7.21 -11.94
C SER A 387 -12.66 -7.35 -11.85
N MET A 388 -13.29 -6.70 -10.89
CA MET A 388 -14.76 -6.68 -10.77
C MET A 388 -15.41 -5.94 -11.94
N ILE A 389 -14.81 -4.81 -12.41
CA ILE A 389 -15.32 -4.09 -13.59
C ILE A 389 -15.27 -5.00 -14.82
N VAL A 390 -14.14 -5.66 -15.07
CA VAL A 390 -13.99 -6.64 -16.16
C VAL A 390 -15.02 -7.78 -16.00
N GLY A 391 -15.19 -8.27 -14.76
CA GLY A 391 -16.14 -9.30 -14.42
C GLY A 391 -17.60 -8.92 -14.68
N ILE A 392 -18.00 -7.64 -14.50
CA ILE A 392 -19.39 -7.20 -14.69
C ILE A 392 -19.92 -7.59 -16.07
N GLY A 393 -19.15 -7.35 -17.13
CA GLY A 393 -19.54 -7.70 -18.50
C GLY A 393 -19.84 -9.20 -18.66
N MET A 394 -19.01 -10.04 -18.08
CA MET A 394 -19.18 -11.51 -18.12
C MET A 394 -20.27 -12.00 -17.16
N MET A 395 -20.49 -11.32 -16.03
CA MET A 395 -21.54 -11.68 -15.08
C MET A 395 -22.96 -11.43 -15.64
N VAL A 396 -23.13 -10.39 -16.44
CA VAL A 396 -24.42 -10.02 -17.03
C VAL A 396 -24.92 -11.09 -17.99
N ASP A 397 -24.01 -11.72 -18.73
CA ASP A 397 -24.35 -12.67 -19.79
C ASP A 397 -25.15 -13.88 -19.28
N ASN A 398 -24.77 -14.47 -18.15
CA ASN A 398 -25.51 -15.56 -17.51
C ASN A 398 -26.99 -15.21 -17.26
N SER A 399 -27.21 -13.99 -16.76
CA SER A 399 -28.56 -13.51 -16.44
C SER A 399 -29.42 -13.25 -17.68
N ILE A 400 -28.80 -12.73 -18.75
CA ILE A 400 -29.48 -12.49 -20.04
C ILE A 400 -29.93 -13.79 -20.67
N VAL A 401 -29.03 -14.79 -20.74
CA VAL A 401 -29.33 -16.09 -21.37
C VAL A 401 -30.45 -16.81 -20.62
N VAL A 402 -30.46 -16.80 -19.28
CA VAL A 402 -31.54 -17.36 -18.48
C VAL A 402 -32.87 -16.65 -18.76
N LEU A 403 -32.85 -15.31 -18.74
CA LEU A 403 -34.03 -14.49 -18.97
C LEU A 403 -34.62 -14.73 -20.36
N GLU A 404 -33.79 -14.74 -21.40
CA GLU A 404 -34.24 -15.04 -22.78
C GLU A 404 -34.86 -16.44 -22.90
N SER A 405 -34.23 -17.44 -22.27
CA SER A 405 -34.78 -18.81 -22.27
C SER A 405 -36.11 -18.89 -21.54
N CYS A 406 -36.30 -18.11 -20.46
CA CYS A 406 -37.60 -18.00 -19.77
C CYS A 406 -38.65 -17.36 -20.69
N PHE A 407 -38.33 -16.32 -21.44
CA PHE A 407 -39.23 -15.72 -22.45
C PHE A 407 -39.66 -16.74 -23.50
N ARG A 408 -38.71 -17.45 -24.09
CA ARG A 408 -38.99 -18.46 -25.12
C ARG A 408 -39.83 -19.64 -24.60
N SER A 409 -39.81 -19.88 -23.29
CA SER A 409 -40.60 -20.96 -22.65
C SER A 409 -41.96 -20.49 -22.15
N THR A 410 -42.30 -19.19 -22.27
CA THR A 410 -43.57 -18.63 -21.84
C THR A 410 -44.61 -18.79 -22.95
N GLY A 411 -45.77 -19.41 -22.62
CA GLY A 411 -46.90 -19.51 -23.55
C GLY A 411 -47.64 -18.18 -23.73
N LYS A 412 -48.49 -18.08 -24.77
CA LYS A 412 -49.20 -16.86 -25.16
C LYS A 412 -50.14 -16.25 -24.08
N ASN A 413 -50.56 -17.01 -23.06
CA ASN A 413 -51.54 -16.60 -22.06
C ASN A 413 -50.96 -16.40 -20.65
N GLY A 414 -49.74 -15.98 -20.50
CA GLY A 414 -48.89 -15.81 -19.33
C GLY A 414 -49.51 -15.53 -17.95
N GLY A 415 -50.13 -16.51 -17.31
CA GLY A 415 -50.54 -16.47 -15.91
C GLY A 415 -49.35 -16.71 -14.94
N PHE A 416 -49.57 -16.50 -13.62
CA PHE A 416 -48.49 -16.69 -12.60
C PHE A 416 -47.95 -18.14 -12.58
N VAL A 417 -48.82 -19.12 -12.74
CA VAL A 417 -48.45 -20.53 -12.77
C VAL A 417 -47.63 -20.86 -14.01
N GLU A 418 -48.00 -20.26 -15.16
CA GLU A 418 -47.26 -20.42 -16.42
C GLU A 418 -45.90 -19.74 -16.37
N ALA A 419 -45.82 -18.51 -15.81
CA ALA A 419 -44.53 -17.80 -15.62
C ALA A 419 -43.57 -18.58 -14.71
N ARG A 420 -44.08 -19.20 -13.64
CA ARG A 420 -43.29 -20.05 -12.75
C ARG A 420 -42.82 -21.34 -13.44
N LYS A 421 -43.69 -21.96 -14.27
CA LYS A 421 -43.32 -23.12 -15.06
C LYS A 421 -42.31 -22.77 -16.13
N ALA A 422 -42.50 -21.65 -16.84
CA ALA A 422 -41.59 -21.13 -17.84
C ALA A 422 -40.20 -20.77 -17.23
N ALA A 423 -40.17 -20.18 -16.04
CA ALA A 423 -38.93 -19.92 -15.33
C ALA A 423 -38.15 -21.22 -15.01
N LEU A 424 -38.88 -22.28 -14.58
CA LEU A 424 -38.23 -23.55 -14.28
C LEU A 424 -37.75 -24.27 -15.55
N GLU A 425 -38.60 -24.36 -16.58
CA GLU A 425 -38.27 -25.04 -17.84
C GLU A 425 -37.21 -24.26 -18.64
N GLY A 426 -37.32 -22.91 -18.70
CA GLY A 426 -36.38 -22.07 -19.39
C GLY A 426 -34.98 -22.18 -18.79
N THR A 427 -34.87 -22.05 -17.45
CA THR A 427 -33.60 -22.23 -16.77
C THR A 427 -33.01 -23.63 -16.97
N ALA A 428 -33.91 -24.65 -17.00
CA ALA A 428 -33.49 -26.03 -17.22
C ALA A 428 -32.83 -26.27 -18.58
N LYS A 429 -33.38 -25.67 -19.62
CA LYS A 429 -32.88 -25.84 -21.00
C LYS A 429 -31.47 -25.29 -21.18
N VAL A 430 -31.12 -24.18 -20.50
CA VAL A 430 -29.84 -23.49 -20.67
C VAL A 430 -28.82 -23.84 -19.59
N PHE A 431 -29.20 -24.60 -18.56
CA PHE A 431 -28.34 -24.90 -17.41
C PHE A 431 -26.97 -25.45 -17.81
N GLN A 432 -26.95 -26.49 -18.66
CA GLN A 432 -25.68 -27.12 -19.08
C GLN A 432 -24.81 -26.18 -19.90
N SER A 433 -25.45 -25.37 -20.78
CA SER A 433 -24.72 -24.39 -21.62
C SER A 433 -24.09 -23.29 -20.78
N ILE A 434 -24.85 -22.71 -19.83
CA ILE A 434 -24.34 -21.64 -18.97
C ILE A 434 -23.27 -22.17 -18.01
N LEU A 435 -23.50 -23.35 -17.40
CA LEU A 435 -22.49 -23.96 -16.53
C LEU A 435 -21.20 -24.26 -17.29
N GLY A 436 -21.30 -24.82 -18.49
CA GLY A 436 -20.15 -25.11 -19.35
C GLY A 436 -19.41 -23.83 -19.74
N GLY A 437 -20.13 -22.79 -20.18
CA GLY A 437 -19.55 -21.48 -20.52
C GLY A 437 -18.86 -20.83 -19.34
N THR A 438 -19.53 -20.75 -18.18
CA THR A 438 -18.93 -20.17 -16.96
C THR A 438 -17.70 -20.94 -16.50
N LEU A 439 -17.76 -22.29 -16.52
CA LEU A 439 -16.63 -23.13 -16.15
C LEU A 439 -15.44 -22.93 -17.10
N THR A 440 -15.70 -22.85 -18.41
CA THR A 440 -14.67 -22.58 -19.41
C THR A 440 -13.99 -21.23 -19.15
N THR A 441 -14.78 -20.20 -18.85
CA THR A 441 -14.23 -18.87 -18.50
C THR A 441 -13.43 -18.91 -17.20
N CYS A 442 -13.92 -19.61 -16.17
CA CYS A 442 -13.16 -19.79 -14.92
C CYS A 442 -11.80 -20.47 -15.15
N VAL A 443 -11.76 -21.49 -16.02
CA VAL A 443 -10.50 -22.20 -16.35
C VAL A 443 -9.48 -21.29 -17.04
N VAL A 444 -9.92 -20.29 -17.80
CA VAL A 444 -9.03 -19.29 -18.43
C VAL A 444 -8.34 -18.41 -17.36
N PHE A 445 -9.04 -18.04 -16.28
CA PHE A 445 -8.50 -17.20 -15.21
C PHE A 445 -7.82 -17.99 -14.09
N LEU A 446 -8.03 -19.30 -14.01
CA LEU A 446 -7.43 -20.15 -12.99
C LEU A 446 -5.87 -20.14 -12.99
N PRO A 447 -5.16 -20.10 -14.13
CA PRO A 447 -3.71 -19.97 -14.13
C PRO A 447 -3.21 -18.72 -13.39
N LEU A 448 -3.90 -17.58 -13.51
CA LEU A 448 -3.57 -16.37 -12.76
C LEU A 448 -3.72 -16.56 -11.25
N ALA A 449 -4.74 -17.32 -10.84
CA ALA A 449 -5.00 -17.61 -9.42
C ALA A 449 -3.96 -18.55 -8.77
N VAL A 450 -3.14 -19.25 -9.56
CA VAL A 450 -2.12 -20.20 -9.07
C VAL A 450 -0.70 -19.78 -9.41
N MET A 451 -0.51 -18.60 -9.97
CA MET A 451 0.83 -18.04 -10.25
C MET A 451 1.61 -17.88 -8.94
N LYS A 452 2.93 -17.98 -9.04
CA LYS A 452 3.86 -17.79 -7.93
C LYS A 452 4.77 -16.58 -8.20
N GLY A 453 5.49 -16.15 -7.17
CA GLY A 453 6.42 -15.03 -7.26
C GLY A 453 5.70 -13.67 -7.25
N LEU A 454 6.40 -12.60 -7.59
CA LEU A 454 5.88 -11.23 -7.63
C LEU A 454 4.64 -11.11 -8.52
N SER A 455 4.71 -11.68 -9.75
CA SER A 455 3.54 -11.71 -10.65
C SER A 455 2.35 -12.45 -10.04
N GLY A 456 2.61 -13.49 -9.23
CA GLY A 456 1.56 -14.20 -8.48
C GLY A 456 0.88 -13.29 -7.46
N GLN A 457 1.61 -12.57 -6.66
CA GLN A 457 1.06 -11.65 -5.64
C GLN A 457 0.17 -10.58 -6.28
N LEU A 458 0.53 -10.08 -7.46
CA LEU A 458 -0.25 -9.08 -8.19
C LEU A 458 -1.49 -9.67 -8.88
N PHE A 459 -1.35 -10.81 -9.57
CA PHE A 459 -2.41 -11.34 -10.44
C PHE A 459 -3.29 -12.40 -9.78
N GLN A 460 -2.87 -13.01 -8.68
CA GLN A 460 -3.67 -13.98 -7.94
C GLN A 460 -5.00 -13.38 -7.43
N PRO A 461 -5.04 -12.19 -6.80
CA PRO A 461 -6.28 -11.53 -6.41
C PRO A 461 -7.20 -11.24 -7.60
N LEU A 462 -6.64 -10.87 -8.75
CA LEU A 462 -7.38 -10.66 -10.01
C LEU A 462 -8.07 -11.96 -10.46
N GLY A 463 -7.31 -13.05 -10.55
CA GLY A 463 -7.83 -14.34 -10.99
C GLY A 463 -8.97 -14.84 -10.09
N PHE A 464 -8.76 -14.82 -8.77
CA PHE A 464 -9.77 -15.22 -7.80
C PHE A 464 -11.00 -14.33 -7.83
N THR A 465 -10.85 -13.01 -7.91
CA THR A 465 -11.97 -12.06 -7.94
C THR A 465 -12.89 -12.32 -9.14
N ILE A 466 -12.32 -12.53 -10.32
CA ILE A 466 -13.12 -12.86 -11.52
C ILE A 466 -13.83 -14.20 -11.36
N VAL A 467 -13.14 -15.23 -10.87
CA VAL A 467 -13.73 -16.56 -10.65
C VAL A 467 -14.87 -16.49 -9.63
N PHE A 468 -14.68 -15.80 -8.51
CA PHE A 468 -15.73 -15.59 -7.50
C PHE A 468 -16.93 -14.85 -8.09
N GLY A 469 -16.70 -13.82 -8.88
CA GLY A 469 -17.74 -13.06 -9.56
C GLY A 469 -18.55 -13.90 -10.55
N LEU A 470 -17.89 -14.72 -11.35
CA LEU A 470 -18.54 -15.62 -12.30
C LEU A 470 -19.38 -16.68 -11.59
N VAL A 471 -18.87 -17.27 -10.51
CA VAL A 471 -19.61 -18.24 -9.70
C VAL A 471 -20.82 -17.59 -9.01
N ALA A 472 -20.64 -16.40 -8.45
CA ALA A 472 -21.72 -15.63 -7.83
C ALA A 472 -22.82 -15.27 -8.85
N SER A 473 -22.41 -14.84 -10.05
CA SER A 473 -23.32 -14.55 -11.17
C SER A 473 -24.10 -15.79 -11.61
N LEU A 474 -23.42 -16.94 -11.74
CA LEU A 474 -24.08 -18.21 -12.08
C LEU A 474 -25.15 -18.58 -11.04
N ILE A 475 -24.82 -18.47 -9.75
CA ILE A 475 -25.78 -18.74 -8.66
C ILE A 475 -26.94 -17.76 -8.72
N SER A 476 -26.70 -16.47 -8.90
CA SER A 476 -27.71 -15.42 -9.04
C SER A 476 -28.60 -15.66 -10.25
N ALA A 477 -28.03 -16.00 -11.41
CA ALA A 477 -28.75 -16.30 -12.64
C ALA A 477 -29.67 -17.57 -12.50
N MET A 478 -29.24 -18.54 -11.68
CA MET A 478 -30.01 -19.76 -11.43
C MET A 478 -31.06 -19.63 -10.32
N THR A 479 -30.99 -18.61 -9.49
CA THR A 479 -31.88 -18.43 -8.33
C THR A 479 -32.73 -17.18 -8.42
N LEU A 480 -32.06 -16.02 -8.48
CA LEU A 480 -32.71 -14.71 -8.43
C LEU A 480 -33.45 -14.39 -9.73
N VAL A 481 -32.79 -14.57 -10.88
CA VAL A 481 -33.37 -14.23 -12.19
C VAL A 481 -34.69 -15.00 -12.44
N PRO A 482 -34.77 -16.34 -12.32
CA PRO A 482 -36.00 -17.06 -12.51
C PRO A 482 -37.07 -16.73 -11.45
N LEU A 483 -36.65 -16.40 -10.21
CA LEU A 483 -37.56 -15.95 -9.16
C LEU A 483 -38.20 -14.60 -9.52
N CYS A 484 -37.38 -13.61 -9.87
CA CYS A 484 -37.87 -12.30 -10.30
C CYS A 484 -38.71 -12.38 -11.58
N TYR A 485 -38.34 -13.25 -12.53
CA TYR A 485 -39.12 -13.49 -13.72
C TYR A 485 -40.57 -13.97 -13.38
N ALA A 486 -40.70 -14.94 -12.48
CA ALA A 486 -41.98 -15.46 -12.07
C ALA A 486 -42.87 -14.40 -11.39
N TYR A 487 -42.30 -13.47 -10.63
CA TYR A 487 -43.04 -12.41 -9.93
C TYR A 487 -43.32 -11.18 -10.79
N TYR A 488 -42.34 -10.64 -11.53
CA TYR A 488 -42.49 -9.41 -12.31
C TYR A 488 -43.19 -9.64 -13.65
N ARG A 489 -43.20 -10.88 -14.19
CA ARG A 489 -43.81 -11.28 -15.47
C ARG A 489 -43.51 -10.30 -16.59
N PRO A 490 -42.24 -10.11 -16.94
CA PRO A 490 -41.87 -9.21 -18.02
C PRO A 490 -42.47 -9.75 -19.34
N LYS A 491 -42.78 -8.84 -20.28
CA LYS A 491 -43.38 -9.18 -21.57
C LYS A 491 -42.37 -8.87 -22.66
N GLU A 492 -42.07 -9.88 -23.50
CA GLU A 492 -41.28 -9.64 -24.69
C GLU A 492 -42.08 -8.78 -25.69
N ARG A 493 -41.60 -7.58 -26.00
CA ARG A 493 -42.20 -6.73 -27.02
C ARG A 493 -41.62 -7.08 -28.37
N THR A 494 -42.44 -7.68 -29.24
CA THR A 494 -42.07 -8.06 -30.62
C THR A 494 -41.86 -6.86 -31.55
N THR A 495 -42.33 -5.68 -31.15
CA THR A 495 -42.18 -4.42 -31.92
C THR A 495 -41.49 -3.36 -31.07
N THR A 496 -40.16 -3.40 -31.01
CA THR A 496 -39.35 -2.34 -30.42
C THR A 496 -38.89 -1.36 -31.50
N PRO A 497 -38.59 -0.09 -31.18
CA PRO A 497 -37.97 0.85 -32.12
C PRO A 497 -36.68 0.31 -32.75
N SER A 498 -35.98 -0.56 -32.03
CA SER A 498 -34.75 -1.23 -32.48
C SER A 498 -34.99 -2.42 -33.42
N SER A 499 -36.24 -2.93 -33.52
CA SER A 499 -36.53 -4.14 -34.32
C SER A 499 -36.20 -3.97 -35.81
N ARG A 500 -36.40 -2.76 -36.38
CA ARG A 500 -36.07 -2.48 -37.76
C ARG A 500 -34.55 -2.52 -37.98
N PHE A 501 -33.78 -1.89 -37.09
CA PHE A 501 -32.34 -1.93 -37.11
C PHE A 501 -31.81 -3.35 -36.92
N MET A 502 -32.37 -4.09 -35.97
CA MET A 502 -32.00 -5.47 -35.68
C MET A 502 -32.27 -6.41 -36.87
N ASN A 503 -33.44 -6.27 -37.51
CA ASN A 503 -33.77 -7.07 -38.71
C ASN A 503 -32.80 -6.75 -39.86
N ALA A 504 -32.49 -5.47 -40.09
CA ALA A 504 -31.49 -5.06 -41.12
C ALA A 504 -30.11 -5.64 -40.79
N LEU A 505 -29.69 -5.62 -39.50
CA LEU A 505 -28.44 -6.20 -39.08
C LEU A 505 -28.39 -7.71 -39.26
N GLN A 506 -29.49 -8.42 -38.92
CA GLN A 506 -29.61 -9.86 -39.12
C GLN A 506 -29.55 -10.25 -40.60
N ASP A 507 -30.23 -9.50 -41.47
CA ASP A 507 -30.21 -9.75 -42.93
C ASP A 507 -28.81 -9.47 -43.51
N GLY A 508 -28.14 -8.39 -43.04
CA GLY A 508 -26.75 -8.09 -43.40
C GLY A 508 -25.81 -9.21 -42.98
N TYR A 509 -25.91 -9.66 -41.71
CA TYR A 509 -25.14 -10.77 -41.19
C TYR A 509 -25.38 -12.09 -41.93
N ARG A 510 -26.63 -12.38 -42.26
CA ARG A 510 -27.00 -13.58 -43.04
C ARG A 510 -26.35 -13.56 -44.43
N SER A 511 -26.33 -12.38 -45.09
CA SER A 511 -25.70 -12.20 -46.39
C SER A 511 -24.18 -12.38 -46.28
N LEU A 512 -23.55 -11.76 -45.26
CA LEU A 512 -22.13 -11.88 -44.97
C LEU A 512 -21.70 -13.34 -44.73
N ILE A 513 -22.41 -14.07 -43.85
CA ILE A 513 -22.10 -15.47 -43.55
C ILE A 513 -22.25 -16.35 -44.81
N LYS A 514 -23.26 -16.14 -45.65
CA LYS A 514 -23.39 -16.87 -46.93
C LYS A 514 -22.17 -16.63 -47.85
N THR A 515 -21.65 -15.41 -47.92
CA THR A 515 -20.49 -15.07 -48.72
C THR A 515 -19.23 -15.70 -48.15
N LEU A 516 -19.01 -15.60 -46.84
CA LEU A 516 -17.86 -16.18 -46.15
C LEU A 516 -17.80 -17.70 -46.28
N LEU A 517 -18.96 -18.39 -46.12
CA LEU A 517 -19.05 -19.84 -46.30
C LEU A 517 -18.80 -20.30 -47.73
N ARG A 518 -19.11 -19.44 -48.70
CA ARG A 518 -18.78 -19.69 -50.12
C ARG A 518 -17.28 -19.63 -50.41
N HIS A 519 -16.56 -18.73 -49.71
CA HIS A 519 -15.14 -18.50 -49.89
C HIS A 519 -14.31 -18.97 -48.65
N LYS A 520 -14.63 -20.13 -48.11
CA LYS A 520 -14.05 -20.66 -46.86
C LYS A 520 -12.52 -20.71 -46.85
N ALA A 521 -11.89 -21.07 -47.98
CA ALA A 521 -10.43 -21.10 -48.09
C ALA A 521 -9.80 -19.71 -47.98
N MET A 522 -10.41 -18.68 -48.55
CA MET A 522 -9.98 -17.29 -48.43
C MET A 522 -10.13 -16.79 -47.01
N VAL A 523 -11.22 -17.12 -46.31
CA VAL A 523 -11.43 -16.76 -44.90
C VAL A 523 -10.37 -17.40 -44.04
N MET A 524 -10.09 -18.70 -44.20
CA MET A 524 -9.03 -19.41 -43.49
C MET A 524 -7.66 -18.75 -43.69
N PHE A 525 -7.32 -18.44 -44.96
CA PHE A 525 -6.05 -17.80 -45.27
C PHE A 525 -5.95 -16.41 -44.63
N THR A 526 -7.00 -15.59 -44.73
CA THR A 526 -7.02 -14.26 -44.11
C THR A 526 -6.92 -14.33 -42.58
N SER A 527 -7.58 -15.29 -41.95
CA SER A 527 -7.49 -15.48 -40.48
C SER A 527 -6.08 -15.88 -40.05
N VAL A 528 -5.43 -16.80 -40.77
CA VAL A 528 -4.05 -17.20 -40.49
C VAL A 528 -3.08 -16.06 -40.76
N ALA A 529 -3.27 -15.30 -41.82
CA ALA A 529 -2.44 -14.13 -42.14
C ALA A 529 -2.58 -13.02 -41.06
N LEU A 530 -3.80 -12.75 -40.60
CA LEU A 530 -4.04 -11.82 -39.49
C LEU A 530 -3.40 -12.31 -38.20
N LEU A 531 -3.50 -13.62 -37.88
CA LEU A 531 -2.83 -14.19 -36.73
C LEU A 531 -1.32 -14.05 -36.80
N ALA A 532 -0.73 -14.36 -37.96
CA ALA A 532 0.71 -14.21 -38.17
C ALA A 532 1.15 -12.73 -38.05
N LEU A 533 0.36 -11.81 -38.62
CA LEU A 533 0.62 -10.37 -38.49
C LEU A 533 0.51 -9.91 -37.02
N SER A 534 -0.51 -10.35 -36.28
CA SER A 534 -0.69 -9.97 -34.86
C SER A 534 0.43 -10.52 -33.98
N LEU A 535 0.89 -11.76 -34.23
CA LEU A 535 2.03 -12.33 -33.53
C LEU A 535 3.33 -11.55 -33.84
N PHE A 536 3.52 -11.14 -35.11
CA PHE A 536 4.65 -10.31 -35.49
C PHE A 536 4.60 -8.94 -34.81
N LEU A 537 3.44 -8.28 -34.78
CA LEU A 537 3.28 -7.01 -34.08
C LEU A 537 3.47 -7.14 -32.55
N ALA A 538 3.06 -8.26 -31.96
CA ALA A 538 3.25 -8.52 -30.54
C ALA A 538 4.73 -8.55 -30.13
N THR A 539 5.64 -8.96 -31.05
CA THR A 539 7.08 -8.94 -30.76
C THR A 539 7.71 -7.53 -30.76
N GLN A 540 6.96 -6.53 -31.22
CA GLN A 540 7.40 -5.12 -31.26
C GLN A 540 6.89 -4.32 -30.03
N ILE A 541 6.06 -4.93 -29.20
CA ILE A 541 5.53 -4.29 -27.98
C ILE A 541 6.52 -4.50 -26.86
N GLU A 542 6.91 -3.43 -26.20
CA GLU A 542 7.72 -3.49 -24.98
C GLU A 542 6.91 -4.14 -23.87
N MET A 543 7.59 -5.00 -23.09
CA MET A 543 6.96 -5.70 -21.97
C MET A 543 7.24 -4.94 -20.68
N GLU A 544 6.20 -4.36 -20.12
CA GLU A 544 6.23 -3.72 -18.81
C GLU A 544 5.31 -4.47 -17.86
N LEU A 545 5.71 -4.60 -16.59
CA LEU A 545 4.89 -5.24 -15.57
C LEU A 545 3.73 -4.32 -15.16
N MET A 546 4.04 -3.04 -14.96
CA MET A 546 3.06 -1.97 -14.71
C MET A 546 3.42 -0.74 -15.53
N PRO A 547 2.45 -0.11 -16.19
CA PRO A 547 2.69 1.15 -16.88
C PRO A 547 3.01 2.24 -15.84
N MET A 548 3.90 3.16 -16.19
CA MET A 548 4.13 4.34 -15.37
C MET A 548 2.83 5.15 -15.27
N THR A 549 2.42 5.41 -14.04
CA THR A 549 1.27 6.27 -13.76
C THR A 549 1.77 7.69 -13.49
N ASP A 550 1.10 8.66 -14.04
CA ASP A 550 1.31 10.07 -13.73
C ASP A 550 0.48 10.42 -12.49
N ASP A 551 1.17 10.60 -11.38
CA ASP A 551 0.60 11.01 -10.09
C ASP A 551 0.72 12.52 -9.83
N GLY A 552 1.25 13.26 -10.83
CA GLY A 552 1.47 14.70 -10.73
C GLY A 552 2.69 15.08 -9.87
N ILE A 553 3.53 14.11 -9.48
CA ILE A 553 4.73 14.35 -8.69
C ILE A 553 5.96 14.09 -9.55
N ILE A 554 6.86 15.06 -9.61
CA ILE A 554 8.13 14.95 -10.33
C ILE A 554 9.26 14.96 -9.31
N GLY A 555 9.98 13.84 -9.20
CA GLY A 555 11.22 13.75 -8.42
C GLY A 555 12.41 14.22 -9.26
N ILE A 556 13.11 15.25 -8.80
CA ILE A 556 14.34 15.76 -9.42
C ILE A 556 15.52 15.42 -8.53
N SER A 557 16.41 14.58 -9.02
CA SER A 557 17.68 14.26 -8.34
C SER A 557 18.81 15.01 -9.01
N ILE A 558 19.60 15.70 -8.21
CA ILE A 558 20.76 16.48 -8.67
C ILE A 558 22.01 15.88 -8.08
N ASP A 559 22.79 15.20 -8.92
CA ASP A 559 24.09 14.66 -8.53
C ASP A 559 25.14 15.76 -8.55
N SER A 560 25.81 15.99 -7.42
CA SER A 560 26.88 16.94 -7.29
C SER A 560 28.24 16.26 -7.20
N GLN A 561 29.32 17.04 -7.33
CA GLN A 561 30.67 16.51 -7.13
C GLN A 561 30.88 16.08 -5.67
N PRO A 562 31.52 14.93 -5.41
CA PRO A 562 31.82 14.49 -4.06
C PRO A 562 32.68 15.51 -3.29
N GLY A 563 32.40 15.65 -1.99
CA GLY A 563 33.19 16.51 -1.10
C GLY A 563 32.78 17.99 -1.04
N LEU A 564 31.62 18.35 -1.61
CA LEU A 564 31.02 19.67 -1.41
C LEU A 564 30.44 19.78 0.00
N THR A 565 30.55 20.97 0.60
CA THR A 565 29.86 21.27 1.87
C THR A 565 28.35 21.41 1.64
N ILE A 566 27.57 21.26 2.70
CA ILE A 566 26.10 21.38 2.62
C ILE A 566 25.67 22.77 2.13
N GLU A 567 26.45 23.83 2.47
CA GLU A 567 26.16 25.18 2.02
C GLU A 567 26.34 25.35 0.50
N GLU A 568 27.32 24.65 -0.12
CA GLU A 568 27.49 24.68 -1.57
C GLU A 568 26.42 23.86 -2.28
N ILE A 569 26.04 22.71 -1.72
CA ILE A 569 24.91 21.90 -2.22
C ILE A 569 23.61 22.70 -2.13
N ASN A 570 23.39 23.40 -1.01
CA ASN A 570 22.25 24.28 -0.80
C ASN A 570 22.14 25.38 -1.88
N LYS A 571 23.25 25.99 -2.28
CA LYS A 571 23.24 26.99 -3.37
C LYS A 571 22.83 26.39 -4.72
N ILE A 572 23.16 25.13 -4.95
CA ILE A 572 22.73 24.42 -6.16
C ILE A 572 21.23 24.16 -6.10
N GLY A 573 20.73 23.66 -4.96
CA GLY A 573 19.30 23.45 -4.71
C GLY A 573 18.48 24.72 -4.88
N MET A 574 18.91 25.83 -4.26
CA MET A 574 18.23 27.14 -4.39
C MET A 574 18.10 27.63 -5.84
N ARG A 575 19.09 27.35 -6.69
CA ARG A 575 19.00 27.70 -8.12
C ARG A 575 17.96 26.85 -8.86
N ALA A 576 17.85 25.58 -8.50
CA ALA A 576 16.83 24.71 -9.07
C ALA A 576 15.44 25.15 -8.60
N GLU A 577 15.28 25.46 -7.33
CA GLU A 577 14.03 26.00 -6.76
C GLU A 577 13.62 27.32 -7.43
N GLU A 578 14.55 28.26 -7.65
CA GLU A 578 14.27 29.53 -8.34
C GLU A 578 13.80 29.31 -9.78
N TYR A 579 14.32 28.28 -10.46
CA TYR A 579 13.85 27.91 -11.79
C TYR A 579 12.46 27.28 -11.77
N ILE A 580 12.23 26.35 -10.84
CA ILE A 580 10.94 25.64 -10.68
C ILE A 580 9.84 26.61 -10.25
N ALA A 581 10.13 27.56 -9.36
CA ALA A 581 9.18 28.56 -8.88
C ALA A 581 8.64 29.51 -9.97
N GLN A 582 9.31 29.57 -11.15
CA GLN A 582 8.87 30.39 -12.29
C GLN A 582 7.89 29.65 -13.21
N ASP A 583 7.70 28.36 -13.03
CA ASP A 583 6.81 27.55 -13.86
C ASP A 583 5.37 27.61 -13.30
N GLU A 584 4.45 28.07 -14.14
CA GLU A 584 3.02 28.21 -13.78
C GLU A 584 2.32 26.85 -13.58
N ASP A 585 2.89 25.76 -14.08
CA ASP A 585 2.33 24.42 -13.96
C ASP A 585 2.73 23.71 -12.65
N VAL A 586 3.64 24.31 -11.86
CA VAL A 586 4.07 23.79 -10.56
C VAL A 586 3.24 24.42 -9.43
N ASP A 587 2.50 23.59 -8.73
CA ASP A 587 1.63 24.00 -7.62
C ASP A 587 2.44 24.19 -6.32
N SER A 588 3.37 23.26 -6.04
CA SER A 588 4.26 23.31 -4.88
C SER A 588 5.55 22.51 -5.11
N TYR A 589 6.59 22.81 -4.35
CA TYR A 589 7.85 22.08 -4.38
C TYR A 589 8.50 21.98 -2.98
N LEU A 590 9.15 20.84 -2.74
CA LEU A 590 9.91 20.53 -1.52
C LEU A 590 11.35 20.16 -1.90
#